data_d7d90d27725f38f375e009b7da4ad85f
#
_entry.id   d7d90d27725f38f375e009b7da4ad85f
#
_cell.length_a   1.000
_cell.length_b   1.000
_cell.length_c   1.000
_cell.angle_alpha   90.00
_cell.angle_beta   90.00
_cell.angle_gamma   90.00
#
_symmetry.space_group_name_H-M   'P 1'
#
loop_
_entity.id
_entity.type
_entity.pdbx_description
1 polymer ?
#
loop_
_entity_poly.entity_id
_entity_poly.type
_entity_poly.pdbx_seq_one_letter_code
_entity_poly.pdbx_strand_id
1 'polypeptide(L)'
;MSRELAGLIRMGKNASSEADCLRAERHLLEALEGGAKYPDIHYTLGLIDHQRGNYRRAVEQFGQAISLNPDYTEALLSLSITLNDMGRYDEARDAYDRAAEILSRKGGAPGENLFRGRIANLHKELGELYLALGQHDDAIREYRHALSVAPGYPDLRVRLVTALRESGRTDEARNEVDAFLAETPGNAAALIQKGILHFLAGEKARARRAWEEALYKEPLNKIVQVYLNTIDRENLPG
;
A
#
# COMPACT_ATOMS: atom_id res chain seq x y z
N MET A 1 -0.11 -26.93 -23.37
CA MET A 1 0.06 -27.33 -21.95
C MET A 1 -0.83 -28.53 -21.68
N SER A 2 -0.28 -29.62 -21.11
CA SER A 2 -1.05 -30.81 -20.80
C SER A 2 -2.05 -30.53 -19.65
N ARG A 3 -3.15 -31.32 -19.60
CA ARG A 3 -4.17 -31.18 -18.52
C ARG A 3 -3.58 -31.46 -17.15
N GLU A 4 -2.61 -32.34 -17.09
CA GLU A 4 -1.88 -32.70 -15.87
C GLU A 4 -1.02 -31.54 -15.36
N LEU A 5 -0.23 -30.90 -16.24
CA LEU A 5 0.58 -29.73 -15.89
C LEU A 5 -0.26 -28.55 -15.41
N ALA A 6 -1.41 -28.31 -16.05
CA ALA A 6 -2.36 -27.29 -15.58
C ALA A 6 -2.90 -27.59 -14.16
N GLY A 7 -3.12 -28.87 -13.85
CA GLY A 7 -3.50 -29.33 -12.51
C GLY A 7 -2.42 -29.07 -11.46
N LEU A 8 -1.16 -29.34 -11.79
CA LEU A 8 0.00 -29.11 -10.90
C LEU A 8 0.24 -27.63 -10.63
N ILE A 9 0.14 -26.77 -11.67
CA ILE A 9 0.23 -25.31 -11.53
C ILE A 9 -0.88 -24.81 -10.58
N ARG A 10 -2.12 -25.26 -10.76
CA ARG A 10 -3.23 -24.88 -9.87
C ARG A 10 -3.01 -25.37 -8.44
N MET A 11 -2.49 -26.57 -8.25
CA MET A 11 -2.14 -27.11 -6.94
C MET A 11 -1.07 -26.26 -6.25
N GLY A 12 -0.02 -25.88 -6.95
CA GLY A 12 1.05 -25.03 -6.40
C GLY A 12 0.58 -23.62 -6.05
N LYS A 13 -0.26 -23.00 -6.91
CA LYS A 13 -0.83 -21.66 -6.65
C LYS A 13 -1.74 -21.63 -5.42
N ASN A 14 -2.38 -22.76 -5.06
CA ASN A 14 -3.34 -22.86 -3.97
C ASN A 14 -2.81 -23.73 -2.81
N ALA A 15 -1.53 -24.07 -2.80
CA ALA A 15 -0.96 -24.93 -1.78
C ALA A 15 -1.01 -24.24 -0.41
N SER A 16 -1.69 -24.89 0.53
CA SER A 16 -1.81 -24.44 1.93
C SER A 16 -0.97 -25.31 2.90
N SER A 17 -0.43 -26.42 2.40
CA SER A 17 0.43 -27.33 3.17
C SER A 17 1.81 -27.46 2.54
N GLU A 18 2.83 -27.71 3.37
CA GLU A 18 4.20 -27.95 2.91
C GLU A 18 4.31 -29.18 1.99
N ALA A 19 3.52 -30.21 2.27
CA ALA A 19 3.50 -31.43 1.47
C ALA A 19 2.98 -31.17 0.03
N ASP A 20 1.98 -30.29 -0.12
CA ASP A 20 1.47 -29.91 -1.42
C ASP A 20 2.46 -29.04 -2.18
N CYS A 21 3.14 -28.10 -1.49
CA CYS A 21 4.22 -27.30 -2.05
C CYS A 21 5.36 -28.19 -2.58
N LEU A 22 5.83 -29.15 -1.79
CA LEU A 22 6.91 -30.08 -2.18
C LEU A 22 6.53 -30.94 -3.39
N ARG A 23 5.28 -31.42 -3.41
CA ARG A 23 4.79 -32.23 -4.55
C ARG A 23 4.70 -31.39 -5.83
N ALA A 24 4.11 -30.19 -5.73
CA ALA A 24 4.01 -29.28 -6.86
C ALA A 24 5.40 -28.89 -7.39
N GLU A 25 6.31 -28.47 -6.50
CA GLU A 25 7.67 -28.07 -6.85
C GLU A 25 8.40 -29.16 -7.66
N ARG A 26 8.42 -30.40 -7.14
CA ARG A 26 9.09 -31.52 -7.82
C ARG A 26 8.60 -31.71 -9.24
N HIS A 27 7.29 -31.81 -9.45
CA HIS A 27 6.73 -32.04 -10.77
C HIS A 27 6.88 -30.84 -11.72
N LEU A 28 6.87 -29.61 -11.19
CA LEU A 28 7.12 -28.43 -11.99
C LEU A 28 8.58 -28.35 -12.44
N LEU A 29 9.53 -28.76 -11.59
CA LEU A 29 10.94 -28.86 -11.96
C LEU A 29 11.17 -29.98 -13.01
N GLU A 30 10.57 -31.16 -12.83
CA GLU A 30 10.59 -32.23 -13.83
C GLU A 30 10.04 -31.74 -15.19
N ALA A 31 8.98 -30.93 -15.19
CA ALA A 31 8.45 -30.37 -16.43
C ALA A 31 9.43 -29.39 -17.11
N LEU A 32 10.15 -28.58 -16.33
CA LEU A 32 11.19 -27.67 -16.87
C LEU A 32 12.37 -28.47 -17.46
N GLU A 33 12.83 -29.52 -16.78
CA GLU A 33 13.87 -30.44 -17.29
C GLU A 33 13.43 -31.08 -18.58
N GLY A 34 12.13 -31.39 -18.73
CA GLY A 34 11.51 -31.88 -19.97
C GLY A 34 11.34 -30.82 -21.06
N GLY A 35 11.85 -29.61 -20.85
CA GLY A 35 11.85 -28.52 -21.85
C GLY A 35 10.59 -27.67 -21.87
N ALA A 36 9.72 -27.75 -20.86
CA ALA A 36 8.54 -26.90 -20.78
C ALA A 36 8.94 -25.41 -20.54
N LYS A 37 8.41 -24.51 -21.37
CA LYS A 37 8.69 -23.06 -21.31
C LYS A 37 7.39 -22.28 -21.06
N TYR A 38 6.74 -22.56 -19.94
CA TYR A 38 5.49 -21.87 -19.57
C TYR A 38 5.74 -20.87 -18.43
N PRO A 39 5.36 -19.59 -18.60
CA PRO A 39 5.52 -18.58 -17.54
C PRO A 39 4.88 -18.99 -16.22
N ASP A 40 3.73 -19.68 -16.26
CA ASP A 40 3.02 -20.15 -15.07
C ASP A 40 3.82 -21.13 -14.20
N ILE A 41 4.74 -21.92 -14.78
CA ILE A 41 5.61 -22.82 -14.01
C ILE A 41 6.52 -21.99 -13.12
N HIS A 42 7.25 -21.05 -13.71
CA HIS A 42 8.15 -20.17 -13.00
C HIS A 42 7.39 -19.30 -11.98
N TYR A 43 6.24 -18.76 -12.36
CA TYR A 43 5.39 -18.02 -11.43
C TYR A 43 5.00 -18.86 -10.20
N THR A 44 4.57 -20.12 -10.41
CA THR A 44 4.17 -21.02 -9.32
C THR A 44 5.34 -21.41 -8.43
N LEU A 45 6.52 -21.69 -9.00
CA LEU A 45 7.75 -21.94 -8.25
C LEU A 45 8.14 -20.71 -7.41
N GLY A 46 8.02 -19.51 -7.99
CA GLY A 46 8.26 -18.27 -7.27
C GLY A 46 7.33 -18.06 -6.07
N LEU A 47 6.05 -18.41 -6.20
CA LEU A 47 5.10 -18.36 -5.08
C LEU A 47 5.48 -19.34 -3.95
N ILE A 48 5.89 -20.56 -4.32
CA ILE A 48 6.35 -21.58 -3.36
C ILE A 48 7.61 -21.11 -2.63
N ASP A 49 8.58 -20.58 -3.36
CA ASP A 49 9.83 -20.07 -2.80
C ASP A 49 9.56 -18.86 -1.88
N HIS A 50 8.68 -17.93 -2.28
CA HIS A 50 8.28 -16.79 -1.45
C HIS A 50 7.63 -17.24 -0.13
N GLN A 51 6.67 -18.17 -0.20
CA GLN A 51 5.99 -18.72 0.98
C GLN A 51 6.94 -19.36 1.99
N ARG A 52 8.05 -19.93 1.51
CA ARG A 52 9.10 -20.51 2.34
C ARG A 52 10.15 -19.52 2.83
N GLY A 53 10.02 -18.23 2.48
CA GLY A 53 11.02 -17.22 2.81
C GLY A 53 12.28 -17.26 1.92
N ASN A 54 12.30 -18.07 0.86
CA ASN A 54 13.39 -18.17 -0.10
C ASN A 54 13.34 -17.02 -1.11
N TYR A 55 13.28 -15.79 -0.63
CA TYR A 55 12.99 -14.60 -1.43
C TYR A 55 13.93 -14.42 -2.63
N ARG A 56 15.22 -14.74 -2.51
CA ARG A 56 16.17 -14.64 -3.64
C ARG A 56 15.75 -15.53 -4.80
N ARG A 57 15.41 -16.80 -4.50
CA ARG A 57 14.93 -17.75 -5.52
C ARG A 57 13.58 -17.32 -6.08
N ALA A 58 12.68 -16.81 -5.24
CA ALA A 58 11.39 -16.30 -5.69
C ALA A 58 11.56 -15.16 -6.70
N VAL A 59 12.46 -14.19 -6.45
CA VAL A 59 12.79 -13.11 -7.39
C VAL A 59 13.30 -13.66 -8.72
N GLU A 60 14.19 -14.65 -8.71
CA GLU A 60 14.70 -15.30 -9.92
C GLU A 60 13.56 -15.96 -10.71
N GLN A 61 12.71 -16.71 -10.04
CA GLN A 61 11.58 -17.41 -10.66
C GLN A 61 10.55 -16.43 -11.24
N PHE A 62 10.17 -15.38 -10.51
CA PHE A 62 9.30 -14.35 -11.06
C PHE A 62 9.95 -13.62 -12.25
N GLY A 63 11.25 -13.35 -12.19
CA GLY A 63 12.01 -12.79 -13.31
C GLY A 63 11.96 -13.67 -14.56
N GLN A 64 12.08 -15.00 -14.42
CA GLN A 64 11.93 -15.95 -15.53
C GLN A 64 10.50 -15.95 -16.08
N ALA A 65 9.49 -15.92 -15.23
CA ALA A 65 8.09 -15.82 -15.67
C ALA A 65 7.84 -14.55 -16.49
N ILE A 66 8.38 -13.41 -16.05
CA ILE A 66 8.26 -12.11 -16.72
C ILE A 66 9.06 -12.09 -18.03
N SER A 67 10.22 -12.75 -18.09
CA SER A 67 11.00 -12.86 -19.34
C SER A 67 10.27 -13.65 -20.43
N LEU A 68 9.51 -14.67 -20.03
CA LEU A 68 8.68 -15.48 -20.94
C LEU A 68 7.36 -14.78 -21.31
N ASN A 69 6.82 -13.98 -20.43
CA ASN A 69 5.61 -13.18 -20.63
C ASN A 69 5.79 -11.79 -19.99
N PRO A 70 6.26 -10.78 -20.75
CA PRO A 70 6.49 -9.44 -20.23
C PRO A 70 5.24 -8.75 -19.64
N ASP A 71 4.05 -9.18 -20.06
CA ASP A 71 2.76 -8.67 -19.60
C ASP A 71 2.13 -9.54 -18.49
N TYR A 72 2.94 -10.36 -17.80
CA TYR A 72 2.48 -11.21 -16.72
C TYR A 72 2.32 -10.40 -15.43
N THR A 73 1.19 -9.75 -15.30
CA THR A 73 0.89 -8.79 -14.23
C THR A 73 1.00 -9.42 -12.84
N GLU A 74 0.50 -10.66 -12.67
CA GLU A 74 0.56 -11.35 -11.37
C GLU A 74 2.01 -11.65 -10.95
N ALA A 75 2.88 -11.96 -11.90
CA ALA A 75 4.30 -12.20 -11.63
C ALA A 75 5.01 -10.90 -11.24
N LEU A 76 4.72 -9.77 -11.93
CA LEU A 76 5.24 -8.45 -11.58
C LEU A 76 4.80 -8.01 -10.19
N LEU A 77 3.53 -8.21 -9.83
CA LEU A 77 3.02 -7.87 -8.52
C LEU A 77 3.64 -8.74 -7.41
N SER A 78 3.77 -10.04 -7.64
CA SER A 78 4.42 -10.94 -6.68
C SER A 78 5.91 -10.65 -6.54
N LEU A 79 6.59 -10.25 -7.63
CA LEU A 79 7.97 -9.76 -7.60
C LEU A 79 8.09 -8.49 -6.75
N SER A 80 7.20 -7.52 -6.95
CA SER A 80 7.16 -6.28 -6.16
C SER A 80 7.03 -6.58 -4.67
N ILE A 81 6.09 -7.45 -4.27
CA ILE A 81 5.91 -7.87 -2.88
C ILE A 81 7.19 -8.50 -2.33
N THR A 82 7.78 -9.44 -3.07
CA THR A 82 8.99 -10.15 -2.64
C THR A 82 10.19 -9.22 -2.49
N LEU A 83 10.36 -8.26 -3.41
CA LEU A 83 11.41 -7.25 -3.33
C LEU A 83 11.22 -6.32 -2.15
N ASN A 84 9.97 -5.96 -1.83
CA ASN A 84 9.64 -5.17 -0.63
C ASN A 84 10.02 -5.93 0.66
N ASP A 85 9.68 -7.23 0.76
CA ASP A 85 10.04 -8.08 1.90
C ASP A 85 11.56 -8.23 2.06
N MET A 86 12.31 -8.04 0.98
CA MET A 86 13.78 -8.00 0.98
C MET A 86 14.37 -6.62 1.28
N GLY A 87 13.55 -5.58 1.44
CA GLY A 87 14.00 -4.20 1.61
C GLY A 87 14.52 -3.54 0.32
N ARG A 88 14.28 -4.13 -0.86
CA ARG A 88 14.68 -3.61 -2.18
C ARG A 88 13.58 -2.72 -2.76
N TYR A 89 13.33 -1.61 -2.09
CA TYR A 89 12.13 -0.78 -2.30
C TYR A 89 12.04 -0.13 -3.69
N ASP A 90 13.17 0.34 -4.23
CA ASP A 90 13.18 0.97 -5.56
C ASP A 90 12.83 -0.04 -6.66
N GLU A 91 13.38 -1.23 -6.59
CA GLU A 91 13.08 -2.31 -7.55
C GLU A 91 11.66 -2.84 -7.38
N ALA A 92 11.16 -2.87 -6.14
CA ALA A 92 9.77 -3.22 -5.86
C ALA A 92 8.80 -2.24 -6.53
N ARG A 93 9.11 -0.94 -6.45
CA ARG A 93 8.34 0.10 -7.11
C ARG A 93 8.36 -0.05 -8.63
N ASP A 94 9.54 -0.24 -9.24
CA ASP A 94 9.67 -0.40 -10.70
C ASP A 94 8.85 -1.60 -11.21
N ALA A 95 8.90 -2.72 -10.51
CA ALA A 95 8.11 -3.91 -10.86
C ALA A 95 6.60 -3.62 -10.77
N TYR A 96 6.20 -2.86 -9.76
CA TYR A 96 4.83 -2.42 -9.58
C TYR A 96 4.36 -1.47 -10.68
N ASP A 97 5.11 -0.41 -10.96
CA ASP A 97 4.74 0.60 -11.97
C ASP A 97 4.51 -0.05 -13.34
N ARG A 98 5.34 -1.03 -13.68
CA ARG A 98 5.14 -1.85 -14.88
C ARG A 98 3.82 -2.63 -14.84
N ALA A 99 3.48 -3.25 -13.70
CA ALA A 99 2.22 -3.97 -13.56
C ALA A 99 1.01 -3.03 -13.69
N ALA A 100 1.07 -1.86 -13.07
CA ALA A 100 0.03 -0.84 -13.12
C ALA A 100 -0.18 -0.31 -14.54
N GLU A 101 0.90 -0.06 -15.30
CA GLU A 101 0.82 0.35 -16.70
C GLU A 101 0.13 -0.71 -17.58
N ILE A 102 0.49 -1.98 -17.38
CA ILE A 102 -0.13 -3.10 -18.14
C ILE A 102 -1.63 -3.20 -17.81
N LEU A 103 -1.99 -3.11 -16.53
CA LEU A 103 -3.40 -3.14 -16.09
C LEU A 103 -4.20 -1.99 -16.66
N SER A 104 -3.63 -0.78 -16.64
CA SER A 104 -4.26 0.41 -17.22
C SER A 104 -4.55 0.22 -18.72
N ARG A 105 -3.61 -0.36 -19.47
CA ARG A 105 -3.80 -0.66 -20.89
C ARG A 105 -4.86 -1.73 -21.16
N LYS A 106 -5.03 -2.69 -20.26
CA LYS A 106 -5.98 -3.83 -20.41
C LYS A 106 -7.40 -3.53 -19.93
N GLY A 107 -7.69 -2.31 -19.47
CA GLY A 107 -9.03 -1.90 -19.03
C GLY A 107 -9.51 -2.51 -17.71
N GLY A 108 -8.58 -2.95 -16.86
CA GLY A 108 -8.86 -3.54 -15.55
C GLY A 108 -9.26 -5.01 -15.60
N ALA A 109 -8.61 -5.85 -14.79
CA ALA A 109 -8.92 -7.29 -14.69
C ALA A 109 -9.78 -7.59 -13.45
N PRO A 110 -10.55 -8.71 -13.43
CA PRO A 110 -11.21 -9.20 -12.22
C PRO A 110 -10.18 -9.42 -11.10
N GLY A 111 -10.36 -8.75 -9.96
CA GLY A 111 -9.40 -8.75 -8.85
C GLY A 111 -8.54 -7.48 -8.73
N GLU A 112 -8.66 -6.52 -9.65
CA GLU A 112 -7.91 -5.25 -9.66
C GLU A 112 -8.02 -4.51 -8.30
N ASN A 113 -9.19 -4.46 -7.69
CA ASN A 113 -9.40 -3.79 -6.41
C ASN A 113 -8.60 -4.45 -5.27
N LEU A 114 -8.46 -5.78 -5.28
CA LEU A 114 -7.67 -6.50 -4.27
C LEU A 114 -6.18 -6.19 -4.44
N PHE A 115 -5.69 -6.19 -5.67
CA PHE A 115 -4.31 -5.85 -5.98
C PHE A 115 -4.01 -4.38 -5.69
N ARG A 116 -4.88 -3.46 -6.10
CA ARG A 116 -4.77 -2.02 -5.78
C ARG A 116 -4.66 -1.81 -4.27
N GLY A 117 -5.51 -2.48 -3.47
CA GLY A 117 -5.46 -2.39 -2.02
C GLY A 117 -4.12 -2.89 -1.43
N ARG A 118 -3.59 -4.01 -1.93
CA ARG A 118 -2.29 -4.54 -1.47
C ARG A 118 -1.15 -3.57 -1.76
N ILE A 119 -1.14 -2.97 -2.93
CA ILE A 119 -0.11 -2.04 -3.35
C ILE A 119 -0.21 -0.73 -2.60
N ALA A 120 -1.40 -0.19 -2.44
CA ALA A 120 -1.60 0.99 -1.61
C ALA A 120 -1.09 0.74 -0.18
N ASN A 121 -1.26 -0.48 0.35
CA ASN A 121 -0.69 -0.87 1.63
C ASN A 121 0.84 -0.91 1.62
N LEU A 122 1.47 -1.44 0.57
CA LEU A 122 2.94 -1.46 0.47
C LEU A 122 3.51 -0.04 0.46
N HIS A 123 2.95 0.86 -0.36
CA HIS A 123 3.35 2.27 -0.36
C HIS A 123 3.07 2.94 0.99
N LYS A 124 1.97 2.59 1.67
CA LYS A 124 1.67 3.09 3.00
C LYS A 124 2.74 2.68 4.02
N GLU A 125 3.08 1.39 4.07
CA GLU A 125 4.09 0.84 4.99
C GLU A 125 5.47 1.45 4.73
N LEU A 126 5.84 1.62 3.46
CA LEU A 126 7.07 2.28 3.06
C LEU A 126 7.07 3.77 3.46
N GLY A 127 5.96 4.46 3.26
CA GLY A 127 5.78 5.85 3.72
C GLY A 127 5.91 5.98 5.24
N GLU A 128 5.35 5.03 6.02
CA GLU A 128 5.50 4.98 7.47
C GLU A 128 6.96 4.79 7.90
N LEU A 129 7.69 3.92 7.20
CA LEU A 129 9.11 3.70 7.45
C LEU A 129 9.93 4.96 7.19
N TYR A 130 9.72 5.62 6.04
CA TYR A 130 10.39 6.88 5.71
C TYR A 130 10.07 7.97 6.74
N LEU A 131 8.81 8.07 7.17
CA LEU A 131 8.42 9.03 8.20
C LEU A 131 9.13 8.77 9.53
N ALA A 132 9.22 7.50 9.96
CA ALA A 132 9.94 7.11 11.16
C ALA A 132 11.45 7.42 11.09
N LEU A 133 12.03 7.43 9.87
CA LEU A 133 13.43 7.82 9.63
C LEU A 133 13.61 9.33 9.44
N GLY A 134 12.54 10.14 9.53
CA GLY A 134 12.58 11.58 9.29
C GLY A 134 12.73 11.97 7.82
N GLN A 135 12.57 11.02 6.91
CA GLN A 135 12.65 11.23 5.45
C GLN A 135 11.27 11.66 4.92
N HIS A 136 10.85 12.86 5.29
CA HIS A 136 9.48 13.35 5.03
C HIS A 136 9.12 13.41 3.55
N ASP A 137 10.03 13.84 2.69
CA ASP A 137 9.76 13.96 1.24
C ASP A 137 9.54 12.58 0.59
N ASP A 138 10.30 11.58 1.02
CA ASP A 138 10.12 10.20 0.57
C ASP A 138 8.78 9.64 1.07
N ALA A 139 8.42 9.87 2.34
CA ALA A 139 7.14 9.49 2.90
C ALA A 139 5.96 10.13 2.15
N ILE A 140 6.04 11.43 1.85
CA ILE A 140 5.02 12.16 1.06
C ILE A 140 4.87 11.54 -0.33
N ARG A 141 5.97 11.19 -0.99
CA ARG A 141 5.95 10.55 -2.30
C ARG A 141 5.24 9.21 -2.25
N GLU A 142 5.56 8.38 -1.27
CA GLU A 142 4.94 7.07 -1.12
C GLU A 142 3.44 7.16 -0.78
N TYR A 143 3.01 8.07 0.09
CA TYR A 143 1.58 8.27 0.35
C TYR A 143 0.82 8.80 -0.87
N ARG A 144 1.44 9.65 -1.70
CA ARG A 144 0.84 10.08 -2.97
C ARG A 144 0.71 8.91 -3.96
N HIS A 145 1.70 8.03 -4.04
CA HIS A 145 1.62 6.81 -4.84
C HIS A 145 0.50 5.90 -4.33
N ALA A 146 0.42 5.67 -3.02
CA ALA A 146 -0.68 4.90 -2.43
C ALA A 146 -2.06 5.46 -2.81
N LEU A 147 -2.23 6.80 -2.74
CA LEU A 147 -3.47 7.48 -3.10
C LEU A 147 -3.76 7.46 -4.59
N SER A 148 -2.76 7.50 -5.48
CA SER A 148 -2.96 7.36 -6.92
C SER A 148 -3.51 5.99 -7.30
N VAL A 149 -3.13 4.97 -6.55
CA VAL A 149 -3.59 3.58 -6.74
C VAL A 149 -4.95 3.34 -6.08
N ALA A 150 -5.16 3.90 -4.89
CA ALA A 150 -6.35 3.70 -4.08
C ALA A 150 -6.86 5.05 -3.50
N PRO A 151 -7.48 5.91 -4.33
CA PRO A 151 -7.88 7.26 -3.92
C PRO A 151 -8.97 7.29 -2.84
N GLY A 152 -9.73 6.20 -2.70
CA GLY A 152 -10.83 6.09 -1.74
C GLY A 152 -10.43 5.72 -0.31
N TYR A 153 -9.14 5.76 0.06
CA TYR A 153 -8.69 5.39 1.40
C TYR A 153 -8.44 6.63 2.28
N PRO A 154 -9.37 6.99 3.19
CA PRO A 154 -9.26 8.17 4.05
C PRO A 154 -8.00 8.16 4.93
N ASP A 155 -7.58 6.99 5.41
CA ASP A 155 -6.40 6.82 6.25
C ASP A 155 -5.10 7.27 5.55
N LEU A 156 -4.96 7.00 4.26
CA LEU A 156 -3.82 7.45 3.47
C LEU A 156 -3.74 8.98 3.35
N ARG A 157 -4.88 9.66 3.21
CA ARG A 157 -4.93 11.13 3.18
C ARG A 157 -4.49 11.73 4.51
N VAL A 158 -4.94 11.16 5.62
CA VAL A 158 -4.51 11.59 6.96
C VAL A 158 -3.00 11.46 7.13
N ARG A 159 -2.41 10.36 6.65
CA ARG A 159 -0.97 10.12 6.69
C ARG A 159 -0.19 11.10 5.82
N LEU A 160 -0.69 11.37 4.60
CA LEU A 160 -0.11 12.39 3.73
C LEU A 160 -0.13 13.77 4.40
N VAL A 161 -1.27 14.17 4.97
CA VAL A 161 -1.39 15.44 5.69
C VAL A 161 -0.42 15.51 6.87
N THR A 162 -0.26 14.41 7.60
CA THR A 162 0.69 14.33 8.72
C THR A 162 2.12 14.53 8.22
N ALA A 163 2.54 13.81 7.18
CA ALA A 163 3.88 13.94 6.60
C ALA A 163 4.15 15.36 6.05
N LEU A 164 3.19 15.96 5.35
CA LEU A 164 3.27 17.33 4.86
C LEU A 164 3.43 18.34 6.01
N ARG A 165 2.68 18.16 7.09
CA ARG A 165 2.79 19.01 8.28
C ARG A 165 4.16 18.86 8.95
N GLU A 166 4.64 17.65 9.13
CA GLU A 166 5.93 17.37 9.79
C GLU A 166 7.13 17.82 8.96
N SER A 167 7.01 17.85 7.64
CA SER A 167 8.00 18.43 6.72
C SER A 167 7.95 19.96 6.66
N GLY A 168 7.01 20.63 7.36
CA GLY A 168 6.81 22.08 7.30
C GLY A 168 6.04 22.58 6.06
N ARG A 169 5.55 21.69 5.20
CA ARG A 169 4.76 22.02 3.99
C ARG A 169 3.29 22.31 4.37
N THR A 170 3.10 23.28 5.24
CA THR A 170 1.79 23.56 5.88
C THR A 170 0.71 23.95 4.88
N ASP A 171 1.05 24.72 3.84
CA ASP A 171 0.05 25.13 2.85
C ASP A 171 -0.44 23.96 2.01
N GLU A 172 0.44 23.01 1.66
CA GLU A 172 0.03 21.78 0.98
C GLU A 172 -0.82 20.89 1.90
N ALA A 173 -0.48 20.79 3.18
CA ALA A 173 -1.29 20.09 4.16
C ALA A 173 -2.71 20.68 4.28
N ARG A 174 -2.84 22.01 4.25
CA ARG A 174 -4.14 22.69 4.26
C ARG A 174 -4.94 22.39 3.00
N ASN A 175 -4.32 22.52 1.84
CA ASN A 175 -4.96 22.22 0.56
C ASN A 175 -5.47 20.78 0.49
N GLU A 176 -4.69 19.81 0.98
CA GLU A 176 -5.08 18.39 1.02
C GLU A 176 -6.27 18.17 1.96
N VAL A 177 -6.28 18.79 3.15
CA VAL A 177 -7.41 18.69 4.08
C VAL A 177 -8.68 19.34 3.51
N ASP A 178 -8.56 20.50 2.87
CA ASP A 178 -9.71 21.16 2.26
C ASP A 178 -10.27 20.37 1.07
N ALA A 179 -9.40 19.79 0.24
CA ALA A 179 -9.80 18.87 -0.82
C ALA A 179 -10.51 17.61 -0.26
N PHE A 180 -9.97 17.05 0.82
CA PHE A 180 -10.56 15.89 1.48
C PHE A 180 -11.97 16.21 2.01
N LEU A 181 -12.15 17.37 2.65
CA LEU A 181 -13.47 17.79 3.17
C LEU A 181 -14.45 18.19 2.05
N ALA A 182 -13.95 18.65 0.90
CA ALA A 182 -14.79 18.92 -0.26
C ALA A 182 -15.39 17.61 -0.84
N GLU A 183 -14.62 16.53 -0.86
CA GLU A 183 -15.09 15.22 -1.33
C GLU A 183 -15.96 14.49 -0.29
N THR A 184 -15.59 14.60 0.99
CA THR A 184 -16.27 13.94 2.11
C THR A 184 -16.58 14.94 3.23
N PRO A 185 -17.61 15.76 3.08
CA PRO A 185 -18.01 16.73 4.08
C PRO A 185 -18.31 16.06 5.44
N GLY A 186 -17.70 16.58 6.49
CA GLY A 186 -17.90 16.05 7.85
C GLY A 186 -17.09 14.79 8.16
N ASN A 187 -16.08 14.44 7.37
CA ASN A 187 -15.14 13.38 7.72
C ASN A 187 -14.38 13.77 9.00
N ALA A 188 -14.56 13.00 10.08
CA ALA A 188 -13.99 13.33 11.39
C ALA A 188 -12.47 13.39 11.37
N ALA A 189 -11.81 12.45 10.66
CA ALA A 189 -10.35 12.44 10.57
C ALA A 189 -9.80 13.68 9.85
N ALA A 190 -10.44 14.13 8.78
CA ALA A 190 -10.08 15.37 8.08
C ALA A 190 -10.32 16.61 8.96
N LEU A 191 -11.45 16.66 9.67
CA LEU A 191 -11.76 17.75 10.62
C LEU A 191 -10.75 17.81 11.77
N ILE A 192 -10.27 16.67 12.26
CA ILE A 192 -9.21 16.60 13.26
C ILE A 192 -7.92 17.23 12.71
N GLN A 193 -7.50 16.88 11.51
CA GLN A 193 -6.31 17.44 10.88
C GLN A 193 -6.47 18.95 10.62
N LYS A 194 -7.65 19.40 10.19
CA LYS A 194 -7.97 20.81 10.04
C LYS A 194 -7.80 21.59 11.35
N GLY A 195 -8.31 21.02 12.44
CA GLY A 195 -8.16 21.60 13.76
C GLY A 195 -6.69 21.69 14.20
N ILE A 196 -5.88 20.65 13.95
CA ILE A 196 -4.45 20.64 14.26
C ILE A 196 -3.72 21.75 13.47
N LEU A 197 -3.99 21.89 12.18
CA LEU A 197 -3.38 22.91 11.34
C LEU A 197 -3.75 24.33 11.80
N HIS A 198 -5.00 24.57 12.19
CA HIS A 198 -5.43 25.85 12.78
C HIS A 198 -4.76 26.11 14.13
N PHE A 199 -4.65 25.08 14.98
CA PHE A 199 -4.02 25.23 16.30
C PHE A 199 -2.54 25.61 16.17
N LEU A 200 -1.80 24.94 15.28
CA LEU A 200 -0.38 25.25 15.01
C LEU A 200 -0.19 26.64 14.41
N ALA A 201 -1.19 27.17 13.71
CA ALA A 201 -1.20 28.55 13.20
C ALA A 201 -1.60 29.59 14.27
N GLY A 202 -1.88 29.19 15.52
CA GLY A 202 -2.37 30.07 16.59
C GLY A 202 -3.86 30.44 16.47
N GLU A 203 -4.58 29.88 15.51
CA GLU A 203 -5.99 30.15 15.22
C GLU A 203 -6.91 29.29 16.13
N LYS A 204 -6.75 29.42 17.45
CA LYS A 204 -7.40 28.58 18.47
C LYS A 204 -8.92 28.47 18.31
N ALA A 205 -9.60 29.57 17.97
CA ALA A 205 -11.04 29.58 17.78
C ALA A 205 -11.49 28.73 16.58
N ARG A 206 -10.69 28.72 15.50
CA ARG A 206 -10.95 27.88 14.32
C ARG A 206 -10.62 26.42 14.59
N ALA A 207 -9.53 26.15 15.32
CA ALA A 207 -9.17 24.82 15.76
C ALA A 207 -10.30 24.18 16.59
N ARG A 208 -10.81 24.92 17.58
CA ARG A 208 -11.94 24.49 18.42
C ARG A 208 -13.15 24.10 17.59
N ARG A 209 -13.58 24.96 16.67
CA ARG A 209 -14.76 24.68 15.80
C ARG A 209 -14.59 23.40 15.00
N ALA A 210 -13.42 23.20 14.42
CA ALA A 210 -13.16 21.99 13.64
C ALA A 210 -13.18 20.72 14.52
N TRP A 211 -12.66 20.80 15.74
CA TRP A 211 -12.68 19.68 16.68
C TRP A 211 -14.06 19.43 17.29
N GLU A 212 -14.84 20.47 17.57
CA GLU A 212 -16.24 20.33 18.01
C GLU A 212 -17.09 19.66 16.93
N GLU A 213 -16.89 20.03 15.66
CA GLU A 213 -17.54 19.38 14.53
C GLU A 213 -17.10 17.91 14.40
N ALA A 214 -15.81 17.61 14.54
CA ALA A 214 -15.30 16.23 14.56
C ALA A 214 -15.94 15.41 15.70
N LEU A 215 -16.03 16.01 16.90
CA LEU A 215 -16.64 15.35 18.07
C LEU A 215 -18.16 15.11 17.87
N TYR A 216 -18.83 16.02 17.18
CA TYR A 216 -20.24 15.81 16.81
C TYR A 216 -20.43 14.60 15.87
N LYS A 217 -19.47 14.35 14.97
CA LYS A 217 -19.48 13.18 14.09
C LYS A 217 -19.07 11.90 14.82
N GLU A 218 -18.12 12.00 15.74
CA GLU A 218 -17.59 10.89 16.54
C GLU A 218 -17.58 11.24 18.04
N PRO A 219 -18.72 11.13 18.73
CA PRO A 219 -18.87 11.59 20.12
C PRO A 219 -17.93 10.91 21.14
N LEU A 220 -17.43 9.72 20.84
CA LEU A 220 -16.54 8.95 21.71
C LEU A 220 -15.06 9.10 21.36
N ASN A 221 -14.69 10.01 20.45
CA ASN A 221 -13.33 10.22 20.04
C ASN A 221 -12.52 10.91 21.15
N LYS A 222 -11.77 10.09 21.92
CA LYS A 222 -10.97 10.56 23.06
C LYS A 222 -9.85 11.54 22.65
N ILE A 223 -9.31 11.40 21.44
CA ILE A 223 -8.23 12.27 20.96
C ILE A 223 -8.75 13.70 20.79
N VAL A 224 -9.92 13.85 20.20
CA VAL A 224 -10.58 15.16 20.04
C VAL A 224 -10.90 15.80 21.39
N GLN A 225 -11.37 15.01 22.34
CA GLN A 225 -11.63 15.50 23.72
C GLN A 225 -10.34 16.04 24.37
N VAL A 226 -9.22 15.35 24.18
CA VAL A 226 -7.90 15.82 24.68
C VAL A 226 -7.53 17.16 24.03
N TYR A 227 -7.68 17.30 22.71
CA TYR A 227 -7.37 18.56 22.02
C TYR A 227 -8.24 19.73 22.51
N LEU A 228 -9.54 19.54 22.69
CA LEU A 228 -10.44 20.55 23.23
C LEU A 228 -10.05 20.93 24.65
N ASN A 229 -9.76 19.98 25.52
CA ASN A 229 -9.29 20.22 26.87
C ASN A 229 -7.97 21.01 26.92
N THR A 230 -7.08 20.81 25.95
CA THR A 230 -5.82 21.56 25.84
C THR A 230 -6.09 23.04 25.59
N ILE A 231 -7.00 23.37 24.66
CA ILE A 231 -7.39 24.78 24.42
C ILE A 231 -8.03 25.39 25.67
N ASP A 232 -8.86 24.63 26.39
CA ASP A 232 -9.54 25.15 27.60
C ASP A 232 -8.55 25.47 28.71
N ARG A 233 -7.54 24.61 28.92
CA ARG A 233 -6.49 24.84 29.92
C ARG A 233 -5.63 26.06 29.62
N GLU A 234 -5.31 26.31 28.36
CA GLU A 234 -4.53 27.49 27.95
C GLU A 234 -5.32 28.81 28.05
N ASN A 235 -6.64 28.75 28.13
CA ASN A 235 -7.51 29.92 28.32
C ASN A 235 -7.88 30.19 29.77
N LEU A 236 -7.45 29.35 30.72
CA LEU A 236 -7.64 29.62 32.15
C LEU A 236 -6.67 30.74 32.60
N PRO A 237 -7.16 31.81 33.22
CA PRO A 237 -6.28 32.82 33.85
C PRO A 237 -5.47 32.13 34.96
N GLY A 238 -4.15 32.28 34.94
CA GLY A 238 -3.24 31.81 35.98
C GLY A 238 -3.43 32.55 37.27
#